data_19dec381d5874784c1df02c7ed798078
#
_entry.id   19dec381d5874784c1df02c7ed798078
#
_cell.length_a   1.000
_cell.length_b   1.000
_cell.length_c   1.000
_cell.angle_alpha   90.00
_cell.angle_beta   90.00
_cell.angle_gamma   90.00
#
_symmetry.space_group_name_H-M   'P 1'
#
loop_
_entity.id
_entity.type
_entity.pdbx_description
1 polymer ?
#
loop_
_entity_poly.entity_id
_entity_poly.type
_entity_poly.pdbx_seq_one_letter_code
_entity_poly.pdbx_strand_id
1 'polypeptide(L)'
;MGDVSGFRNLYNKINEYNLHTKTGVDYPGEGEAGTDYLGALLPFDEWSKVTGYNVSFGQGLSLTPLQITRFYGALVNDGVECTPHFLLSKPQSGETAEYGSDAVIKDKKAIDDLTSMLKTVVTEGTGKAAAIDGFNVAGKTSTAEIYDEKNGGYRKGVYNLAFTGFLADSSSQLVCFVGANEVPTDGVVTPIFKDIMTTAIDRFNIYPE
;
A
#
# COMPACT_ATOMS: atom_id res chain seq x y z
N MET A 1 11.37 15.56 -8.71
CA MET A 1 10.46 15.55 -7.57
C MET A 1 11.25 15.99 -6.35
N GLY A 2 10.72 16.78 -5.48
CA GLY A 2 11.34 17.08 -4.19
C GLY A 2 12.30 18.28 -4.18
N ASP A 3 11.82 19.44 -4.57
CA ASP A 3 12.37 20.68 -4.05
C ASP A 3 11.83 20.92 -2.62
N VAL A 4 12.36 21.90 -1.90
CA VAL A 4 12.04 22.14 -0.50
C VAL A 4 10.55 22.48 -0.28
N SER A 5 9.88 23.10 -1.25
CA SER A 5 8.43 23.36 -1.20
C SER A 5 7.62 22.08 -1.44
N GLY A 6 8.13 21.19 -2.30
CA GLY A 6 7.56 19.87 -2.56
C GLY A 6 7.62 18.93 -1.37
N PHE A 7 8.67 18.99 -0.54
CA PHE A 7 8.80 18.12 0.63
C PHE A 7 7.73 18.39 1.68
N ARG A 8 7.42 19.65 1.95
CA ARG A 8 6.32 19.98 2.87
C ARG A 8 4.97 19.54 2.31
N ASN A 9 4.75 19.71 1.01
CA ASN A 9 3.54 19.22 0.37
C ASN A 9 3.44 17.71 0.43
N LEU A 10 4.54 16.98 0.19
CA LEU A 10 4.60 15.52 0.33
C LEU A 10 4.25 15.09 1.76
N TYR A 11 4.88 15.69 2.77
CA TYR A 11 4.58 15.40 4.17
C TYR A 11 3.11 15.64 4.50
N ASN A 12 2.57 16.79 4.07
CA ASN A 12 1.16 17.13 4.30
C ASN A 12 0.23 16.11 3.63
N LYS A 13 0.55 15.64 2.41
CA LYS A 13 -0.24 14.63 1.71
C LYS A 13 -0.17 13.25 2.36
N ILE A 14 0.99 12.85 2.89
CA ILE A 14 1.11 11.61 3.68
C ILE A 14 0.11 11.64 4.86
N ASN A 15 0.00 12.77 5.55
CA ASN A 15 -0.93 12.93 6.66
C ASN A 15 -2.39 13.09 6.20
N GLU A 16 -2.65 13.86 5.15
CA GLU A 16 -4.00 14.06 4.58
C GLU A 16 -4.63 12.75 4.10
N TYR A 17 -3.80 11.85 3.56
CA TYR A 17 -4.24 10.52 3.11
C TYR A 17 -4.15 9.45 4.21
N ASN A 18 -4.00 9.85 5.46
CA ASN A 18 -3.95 8.95 6.61
C ASN A 18 -2.92 7.81 6.49
N LEU A 19 -1.87 7.98 5.67
CA LEU A 19 -0.91 6.90 5.37
C LEU A 19 -0.13 6.46 6.61
N HIS A 20 0.07 7.36 7.58
CA HIS A 20 0.83 7.08 8.81
C HIS A 20 -0.06 7.27 10.05
N THR A 21 -1.27 6.74 10.03
CA THR A 21 -2.21 6.76 11.15
C THR A 21 -2.72 5.36 11.44
N LYS A 22 -3.32 5.17 12.62
CA LYS A 22 -4.06 3.94 12.91
C LYS A 22 -5.14 3.72 11.87
N THR A 23 -5.33 2.48 11.46
CA THR A 23 -6.40 2.14 10.52
C THR A 23 -7.75 2.03 11.21
N GLY A 24 -7.76 1.84 12.53
CA GLY A 24 -8.97 1.62 13.31
C GLY A 24 -9.54 0.21 13.16
N VAL A 25 -8.71 -0.74 12.68
CA VAL A 25 -9.14 -2.13 12.57
C VAL A 25 -9.60 -2.68 13.93
N ASP A 26 -10.68 -3.44 13.92
CA ASP A 26 -11.28 -4.08 15.09
C ASP A 26 -10.50 -5.31 15.58
N TYR A 27 -9.18 -5.25 15.45
CA TYR A 27 -8.25 -6.31 15.85
C TYR A 27 -7.26 -5.77 16.90
N PRO A 28 -7.06 -6.47 18.04
CA PRO A 28 -6.10 -6.05 19.05
C PRO A 28 -4.66 -6.14 18.50
N GLY A 29 -3.85 -5.13 18.79
CA GLY A 29 -2.44 -5.11 18.42
C GLY A 29 -2.07 -4.12 17.34
N GLU A 30 -2.99 -3.31 16.83
CA GLU A 30 -2.60 -2.13 16.05
C GLU A 30 -1.88 -1.14 16.98
N GLY A 31 -0.62 -0.80 16.63
CA GLY A 31 0.25 0.02 17.47
C GLY A 31 -0.26 1.43 17.72
N GLU A 32 0.29 2.10 18.72
CA GLU A 32 0.07 3.53 18.95
C GLU A 32 0.93 4.37 17.98
N ALA A 33 0.46 5.59 17.66
CA ALA A 33 1.24 6.51 16.85
C ALA A 33 2.63 6.78 17.47
N GLY A 34 3.68 6.68 16.66
CA GLY A 34 5.05 6.83 17.13
C GLY A 34 5.66 5.57 17.74
N THR A 35 4.98 4.41 17.67
CA THR A 35 5.55 3.11 18.02
C THR A 35 6.00 2.37 16.75
N ASP A 36 6.93 1.42 16.89
CA ASP A 36 7.44 0.60 15.79
C ASP A 36 6.33 -0.22 15.09
N TYR A 37 5.23 -0.49 15.79
CA TYR A 37 4.10 -1.25 15.28
C TYR A 37 3.19 -0.48 14.32
N LEU A 38 3.29 0.86 14.30
CA LEU A 38 2.53 1.70 13.37
C LEU A 38 3.39 2.18 12.18
N GLY A 39 4.64 1.80 12.14
CA GLY A 39 5.63 2.32 11.21
C GLY A 39 6.27 3.62 11.70
N ALA A 40 7.11 4.23 10.89
CA ALA A 40 7.86 5.42 11.26
C ALA A 40 7.79 6.51 10.19
N LEU A 41 7.54 7.73 10.62
CA LEU A 41 7.65 8.95 9.83
C LEU A 41 8.19 10.06 10.74
N LEU A 42 9.38 10.58 10.44
CA LEU A 42 9.94 11.71 11.20
C LEU A 42 9.05 12.94 11.09
N PRO A 43 8.89 13.74 12.17
CA PRO A 43 8.29 15.06 12.11
C PRO A 43 8.95 15.92 11.04
N PHE A 44 8.20 16.77 10.35
CA PHE A 44 8.73 17.52 9.20
C PHE A 44 9.88 18.48 9.57
N ASP A 45 9.90 19.02 10.77
CA ASP A 45 10.95 19.91 11.29
C ASP A 45 12.30 19.20 11.50
N GLU A 46 12.27 17.87 11.56
CA GLU A 46 13.47 17.02 11.59
C GLU A 46 13.95 16.60 10.20
N TRP A 47 13.21 16.96 9.12
CA TRP A 47 13.60 16.57 7.77
C TRP A 47 14.80 17.39 7.26
N SER A 48 15.86 16.67 6.93
CA SER A 48 16.93 17.21 6.07
C SER A 48 16.50 17.16 4.59
N LYS A 49 17.28 17.79 3.71
CA LYS A 49 17.08 17.62 2.26
C LYS A 49 17.20 16.15 1.83
N VAL A 50 18.13 15.41 2.45
CA VAL A 50 18.31 13.97 2.16
C VAL A 50 17.07 13.18 2.58
N THR A 51 16.50 13.48 3.75
CA THR A 51 15.25 12.87 4.22
C THR A 51 14.12 13.11 3.21
N GLY A 52 13.95 14.36 2.75
CA GLY A 52 12.92 14.69 1.76
C GLY A 52 13.11 13.95 0.44
N TYR A 53 14.32 13.83 -0.07
CA TYR A 53 14.60 13.03 -1.26
C TYR A 53 14.28 11.55 -1.03
N ASN A 54 14.70 10.98 0.09
CA ASN A 54 14.46 9.57 0.42
C ASN A 54 12.95 9.27 0.48
N VAL A 55 12.19 10.08 1.20
CA VAL A 55 10.73 9.90 1.31
C VAL A 55 10.04 10.03 -0.05
N SER A 56 10.57 10.86 -0.98
CA SER A 56 9.99 11.03 -2.32
C SER A 56 9.96 9.74 -3.16
N PHE A 57 10.81 8.77 -2.87
CA PHE A 57 10.81 7.48 -3.56
C PHE A 57 10.52 6.29 -2.62
N GLY A 58 10.04 6.56 -1.40
CA GLY A 58 9.56 5.54 -0.47
C GLY A 58 10.61 4.97 0.48
N GLN A 59 11.72 5.70 0.71
CA GLN A 59 12.69 5.39 1.75
C GLN A 59 12.58 6.40 2.89
N GLY A 60 13.02 6.03 4.09
CA GLY A 60 12.96 6.93 5.25
C GLY A 60 11.56 7.11 5.86
N LEU A 61 10.60 6.31 5.43
CA LEU A 61 9.35 6.08 6.14
C LEU A 61 9.04 4.59 6.14
N SER A 62 8.28 4.13 7.11
CA SER A 62 7.74 2.77 7.12
C SER A 62 6.24 2.80 7.37
N LEU A 63 5.52 1.94 6.68
CA LEU A 63 4.07 1.77 6.78
C LEU A 63 3.77 0.30 7.01
N THR A 64 2.70 0.04 7.74
CA THR A 64 2.21 -1.34 7.89
C THR A 64 1.55 -1.82 6.58
N PRO A 65 1.54 -3.13 6.31
CA PRO A 65 0.79 -3.69 5.17
C PRO A 65 -0.68 -3.24 5.16
N LEU A 66 -1.30 -3.13 6.34
CA LEU A 66 -2.69 -2.73 6.45
C LEU A 66 -2.92 -1.26 6.06
N GLN A 67 -2.02 -0.35 6.46
CA GLN A 67 -2.08 1.06 6.03
C GLN A 67 -1.96 1.19 4.50
N ILE A 68 -1.02 0.45 3.90
CA ILE A 68 -0.84 0.43 2.44
C ILE A 68 -2.10 -0.12 1.75
N THR A 69 -2.62 -1.25 2.23
CA THR A 69 -3.81 -1.89 1.66
C THR A 69 -5.04 -0.99 1.78
N ARG A 70 -5.22 -0.30 2.91
CA ARG A 70 -6.29 0.68 3.13
C ARG A 70 -6.24 1.81 2.11
N PHE A 71 -5.06 2.40 1.86
CA PHE A 71 -4.89 3.44 0.86
C PHE A 71 -5.19 2.95 -0.58
N TYR A 72 -4.71 1.75 -0.94
CA TYR A 72 -5.07 1.14 -2.22
C TYR A 72 -6.58 0.84 -2.30
N GLY A 73 -7.21 0.50 -1.18
CA GLY A 73 -8.67 0.38 -1.07
C GLY A 73 -9.38 1.68 -1.44
N ALA A 74 -8.86 2.83 -1.02
CA ALA A 74 -9.41 4.13 -1.44
C ALA A 74 -9.28 4.36 -2.96
N LEU A 75 -8.21 3.90 -3.61
CA LEU A 75 -8.05 4.04 -5.07
C LEU A 75 -9.13 3.26 -5.84
N VAL A 76 -9.47 2.05 -5.40
CA VAL A 76 -10.49 1.21 -6.06
C VAL A 76 -11.91 1.56 -5.63
N ASN A 77 -12.08 2.45 -4.66
CA ASN A 77 -13.37 2.89 -4.10
C ASN A 77 -13.58 4.40 -4.30
N ASP A 78 -13.25 4.92 -5.48
CA ASP A 78 -13.45 6.32 -5.88
C ASP A 78 -12.91 7.35 -4.86
N GLY A 79 -11.79 7.04 -4.21
CA GLY A 79 -11.13 7.90 -3.24
C GLY A 79 -11.68 7.83 -1.81
N VAL A 80 -12.61 6.91 -1.56
CA VAL A 80 -13.20 6.70 -0.23
C VAL A 80 -12.43 5.61 0.51
N GLU A 81 -11.79 6.00 1.59
CA GLU A 81 -11.12 5.11 2.53
C GLU A 81 -12.14 4.51 3.50
N CYS A 82 -12.13 3.19 3.65
CA CYS A 82 -12.97 2.47 4.61
C CYS A 82 -12.14 1.97 5.79
N THR A 83 -12.72 1.97 6.99
CA THR A 83 -12.09 1.35 8.16
C THR A 83 -12.00 -0.16 7.96
N PRO A 84 -10.79 -0.76 7.94
CA PRO A 84 -10.64 -2.21 7.86
C PRO A 84 -11.29 -2.89 9.06
N HIS A 85 -11.92 -4.06 8.83
CA HIS A 85 -12.58 -4.77 9.92
C HIS A 85 -12.70 -6.28 9.62
N PHE A 86 -12.86 -7.06 10.68
CA PHE A 86 -13.10 -8.51 10.63
C PHE A 86 -14.53 -8.86 11.07
N LEU A 87 -15.08 -8.09 12.02
CA LEU A 87 -16.43 -8.35 12.52
C LEU A 87 -17.47 -7.77 11.57
N LEU A 88 -18.29 -8.62 10.98
CA LEU A 88 -19.42 -8.19 10.14
C LEU A 88 -20.72 -8.10 10.97
N SER A 89 -20.99 -9.11 11.78
CA SER A 89 -22.19 -9.16 12.61
C SER A 89 -22.00 -10.08 13.83
N LYS A 90 -22.88 -9.93 14.82
CA LYS A 90 -22.96 -10.80 15.99
C LYS A 90 -24.25 -11.63 15.87
N PRO A 91 -24.18 -12.90 15.40
CA PRO A 91 -25.39 -13.68 15.13
C PRO A 91 -26.32 -13.89 16.34
N GLN A 92 -25.77 -13.91 17.56
CA GLN A 92 -26.57 -14.13 18.77
C GLN A 92 -27.39 -12.91 19.18
N SER A 93 -26.92 -11.70 18.94
CA SER A 93 -27.67 -10.47 19.29
C SER A 93 -28.40 -9.88 18.09
N GLY A 94 -28.08 -10.30 16.87
CA GLY A 94 -28.56 -9.69 15.63
C GLY A 94 -27.93 -8.34 15.30
N GLU A 95 -26.94 -7.90 16.09
CA GLU A 95 -26.22 -6.63 15.84
C GLU A 95 -25.32 -6.76 14.61
N THR A 96 -25.41 -5.78 13.70
CA THR A 96 -24.46 -5.57 12.60
C THR A 96 -23.45 -4.51 13.04
N ALA A 97 -22.17 -4.74 12.79
CA ALA A 97 -21.15 -3.75 13.05
C ALA A 97 -21.18 -2.68 11.95
N GLU A 98 -21.05 -1.42 12.37
CA GLU A 98 -20.94 -0.27 11.46
C GLU A 98 -19.53 0.31 11.56
N TYR A 99 -18.93 0.63 10.41
CA TYR A 99 -17.57 1.16 10.32
C TYR A 99 -17.56 2.45 9.52
N GLY A 100 -16.63 3.34 9.89
CA GLY A 100 -16.49 4.64 9.24
C GLY A 100 -15.88 4.54 7.84
N SER A 101 -16.14 5.57 7.05
CA SER A 101 -15.48 5.81 5.77
C SER A 101 -15.26 7.30 5.56
N ASP A 102 -14.15 7.67 4.92
CA ASP A 102 -13.76 9.05 4.66
C ASP A 102 -13.32 9.24 3.21
N ALA A 103 -13.79 10.31 2.56
CA ALA A 103 -13.35 10.69 1.22
C ALA A 103 -11.98 11.39 1.30
N VAL A 104 -10.90 10.60 1.26
CA VAL A 104 -9.52 11.08 1.39
C VAL A 104 -8.92 11.56 0.07
N ILE A 105 -9.31 11.00 -1.07
CA ILE A 105 -8.88 11.44 -2.41
C ILE A 105 -10.08 12.00 -3.16
N LYS A 106 -10.17 13.32 -3.23
CA LYS A 106 -11.33 14.02 -3.84
C LYS A 106 -11.16 14.30 -5.34
N ASP A 107 -9.94 14.25 -5.83
CA ASP A 107 -9.62 14.50 -7.24
C ASP A 107 -9.68 13.18 -8.02
N LYS A 108 -10.80 12.96 -8.71
CA LYS A 108 -10.99 11.76 -9.55
C LYS A 108 -9.92 11.65 -10.64
N LYS A 109 -9.51 12.78 -11.23
CA LYS A 109 -8.44 12.76 -12.23
C LYS A 109 -7.12 12.26 -11.64
N ALA A 110 -6.80 12.59 -10.40
CA ALA A 110 -5.60 12.07 -9.74
C ALA A 110 -5.68 10.55 -9.51
N ILE A 111 -6.87 10.01 -9.22
CA ILE A 111 -7.10 8.56 -9.11
C ILE A 111 -6.87 7.89 -10.48
N ASP A 112 -7.49 8.42 -11.54
CA ASP A 112 -7.37 7.89 -12.89
C ASP A 112 -5.93 7.93 -13.42
N ASP A 113 -5.24 9.06 -13.23
CA ASP A 113 -3.84 9.23 -13.61
C ASP A 113 -2.93 8.25 -12.84
N LEU A 114 -3.11 8.12 -11.52
CA LEU A 114 -2.33 7.19 -10.70
C LEU A 114 -2.61 5.73 -11.09
N THR A 115 -3.86 5.36 -11.31
CA THR A 115 -4.24 4.02 -11.76
C THR A 115 -3.58 3.70 -13.11
N SER A 116 -3.57 4.65 -14.04
CA SER A 116 -2.89 4.50 -15.33
C SER A 116 -1.37 4.28 -15.15
N MET A 117 -0.72 5.05 -14.27
CA MET A 117 0.69 4.85 -13.95
C MET A 117 0.95 3.47 -13.32
N LEU A 118 0.08 3.01 -12.42
CA LEU A 118 0.19 1.69 -11.79
C LEU A 118 0.00 0.54 -12.80
N LYS A 119 -0.87 0.69 -13.81
CA LYS A 119 -0.95 -0.25 -14.94
C LYS A 119 0.36 -0.31 -15.73
N THR A 120 0.99 0.83 -16.00
CA THR A 120 2.27 0.89 -16.72
C THR A 120 3.39 0.15 -15.97
N VAL A 121 3.38 0.13 -14.64
CA VAL A 121 4.34 -0.66 -13.85
C VAL A 121 4.23 -2.15 -14.19
N VAL A 122 3.03 -2.66 -14.46
CA VAL A 122 2.78 -4.07 -14.78
C VAL A 122 3.01 -4.36 -16.26
N THR A 123 2.65 -3.45 -17.17
CA THR A 123 2.81 -3.68 -18.61
C THR A 123 4.24 -3.45 -19.09
N GLU A 124 4.94 -2.46 -18.58
CA GLU A 124 6.24 -2.02 -19.08
C GLU A 124 7.35 -2.04 -18.02
N GLY A 125 6.98 -1.95 -16.72
CA GLY A 125 7.91 -1.77 -15.61
C GLY A 125 8.32 -3.06 -14.90
N THR A 126 8.60 -2.91 -13.62
CA THR A 126 9.11 -3.97 -12.71
C THR A 126 8.04 -4.96 -12.25
N GLY A 127 6.77 -4.68 -12.52
CA GLY A 127 5.63 -5.51 -12.11
C GLY A 127 5.17 -6.55 -13.14
N LYS A 128 5.88 -6.75 -14.23
CA LYS A 128 5.45 -7.63 -15.36
C LYS A 128 5.01 -9.03 -14.94
N ALA A 129 5.67 -9.61 -13.94
CA ALA A 129 5.31 -10.95 -13.47
C ALA A 129 3.99 -11.00 -12.65
N ALA A 130 3.38 -9.84 -12.36
CA ALA A 130 2.05 -9.75 -11.76
C ALA A 130 0.92 -9.72 -12.82
N ALA A 131 1.24 -9.64 -14.12
CA ALA A 131 0.25 -9.56 -15.18
C ALA A 131 -0.65 -10.81 -15.21
N ILE A 132 -1.95 -10.60 -15.37
CA ILE A 132 -2.98 -11.65 -15.47
C ILE A 132 -3.69 -11.49 -16.80
N ASP A 133 -3.75 -12.55 -17.59
CA ASP A 133 -4.34 -12.53 -18.92
C ASP A 133 -5.83 -12.14 -18.85
N GLY A 134 -6.24 -11.19 -19.69
CA GLY A 134 -7.61 -10.69 -19.72
C GLY A 134 -7.94 -9.63 -18.66
N PHE A 135 -7.02 -9.24 -17.78
CA PHE A 135 -7.24 -8.24 -16.75
C PHE A 135 -6.20 -7.12 -16.76
N ASN A 136 -6.63 -5.91 -16.46
CA ASN A 136 -5.76 -4.76 -16.26
C ASN A 136 -5.27 -4.73 -14.80
N VAL A 137 -4.13 -5.35 -14.52
CA VAL A 137 -3.51 -5.27 -13.21
C VAL A 137 -2.84 -3.90 -13.03
N ALA A 138 -3.18 -3.21 -11.96
CA ALA A 138 -2.54 -1.98 -11.51
C ALA A 138 -1.83 -2.25 -10.19
N GLY A 139 -0.53 -1.91 -10.08
CA GLY A 139 0.20 -2.17 -8.84
C GLY A 139 1.62 -1.63 -8.84
N LYS A 140 2.28 -1.73 -7.68
CA LYS A 140 3.65 -1.23 -7.48
C LYS A 140 4.50 -2.23 -6.71
N THR A 141 5.69 -2.48 -7.22
CA THR A 141 6.75 -3.19 -6.52
C THR A 141 7.42 -2.28 -5.49
N SER A 142 7.83 -2.85 -4.36
CA SER A 142 8.70 -2.21 -3.38
C SER A 142 9.94 -3.08 -3.16
N THR A 143 11.10 -2.43 -3.07
CA THR A 143 12.36 -3.06 -2.68
C THR A 143 13.01 -2.15 -1.66
N ALA A 144 13.03 -2.55 -0.40
CA ALA A 144 13.61 -1.77 0.68
C ALA A 144 14.88 -2.43 1.20
N GLU A 145 15.94 -1.64 1.31
CA GLU A 145 17.18 -2.05 1.96
C GLU A 145 16.96 -2.17 3.48
N ILE A 146 17.63 -3.11 4.10
CA ILE A 146 17.52 -3.38 5.53
C ILE A 146 18.72 -2.77 6.24
N TYR A 147 18.45 -1.85 7.17
CA TYR A 147 19.50 -1.23 7.97
C TYR A 147 20.04 -2.21 9.03
N ASP A 148 21.35 -2.28 9.15
CA ASP A 148 22.05 -3.09 10.16
C ASP A 148 22.47 -2.19 11.33
N GLU A 149 21.69 -2.21 12.39
CA GLU A 149 21.95 -1.41 13.58
C GLU A 149 23.26 -1.76 14.29
N LYS A 150 23.72 -3.03 14.17
CA LYS A 150 24.94 -3.50 14.86
C LYS A 150 26.21 -3.07 14.15
N ASN A 151 26.21 -3.10 12.83
CA ASN A 151 27.39 -2.83 12.01
C ASN A 151 27.36 -1.44 11.36
N GLY A 152 26.23 -0.76 11.41
CA GLY A 152 25.95 0.46 10.68
C GLY A 152 25.85 0.23 9.17
N GLY A 153 24.98 0.99 8.49
CA GLY A 153 24.75 0.87 7.04
C GLY A 153 23.70 -0.18 6.66
N TYR A 154 23.64 -0.51 5.38
CA TYR A 154 22.63 -1.43 4.86
C TYR A 154 23.21 -2.84 4.67
N ARG A 155 22.38 -3.85 4.97
CA ARG A 155 22.72 -5.26 4.74
C ARG A 155 22.82 -5.53 3.24
N LYS A 156 23.88 -6.23 2.82
CA LYS A 156 24.11 -6.54 1.40
C LYS A 156 23.41 -7.82 0.99
N GLY A 157 22.79 -7.79 -0.18
CA GLY A 157 22.23 -8.98 -0.83
C GLY A 157 20.91 -9.50 -0.25
N VAL A 158 20.29 -8.74 0.66
CA VAL A 158 18.97 -9.06 1.23
C VAL A 158 18.10 -7.81 1.30
N TYR A 159 16.82 -7.97 0.99
CA TYR A 159 15.86 -6.87 0.88
C TYR A 159 14.52 -7.26 1.48
N ASN A 160 13.75 -6.26 1.90
CA ASN A 160 12.32 -6.44 2.11
C ASN A 160 11.61 -6.12 0.81
N LEU A 161 10.91 -7.10 0.26
CA LEU A 161 10.19 -6.98 -1.00
C LEU A 161 8.70 -6.92 -0.74
N ALA A 162 7.99 -6.10 -1.52
CA ALA A 162 6.54 -6.13 -1.54
C ALA A 162 5.99 -5.84 -2.93
N PHE A 163 4.75 -6.26 -3.16
CA PHE A 163 3.91 -5.83 -4.26
C PHE A 163 2.50 -5.60 -3.74
N THR A 164 1.94 -4.43 -4.06
CA THR A 164 0.53 -4.13 -3.78
C THR A 164 -0.14 -3.81 -5.10
N GLY A 165 -1.31 -4.38 -5.32
CA GLY A 165 -2.04 -4.16 -6.56
C GLY A 165 -3.51 -4.58 -6.48
N PHE A 166 -4.21 -4.28 -7.58
CA PHE A 166 -5.63 -4.57 -7.76
C PHE A 166 -5.94 -4.80 -9.24
N LEU A 167 -7.16 -5.24 -9.53
CA LEU A 167 -7.68 -5.38 -10.89
C LEU A 167 -8.42 -4.11 -11.26
N ALA A 168 -7.79 -3.26 -12.07
CA ALA A 168 -8.45 -2.08 -12.61
C ALA A 168 -9.42 -2.49 -13.73
N ASP A 169 -10.46 -1.67 -13.95
CA ASP A 169 -11.47 -1.92 -14.97
C ASP A 169 -12.09 -3.33 -14.84
N SER A 170 -12.50 -3.68 -13.62
CA SER A 170 -13.12 -4.97 -13.32
C SER A 170 -14.27 -4.83 -12.32
N SER A 171 -15.13 -5.86 -12.27
CA SER A 171 -16.23 -5.95 -11.30
C SER A 171 -15.79 -6.07 -9.83
N SER A 172 -14.50 -5.95 -9.52
CA SER A 172 -13.92 -6.21 -8.20
C SER A 172 -13.25 -4.98 -7.59
N GLN A 173 -13.46 -4.81 -6.29
CA GLN A 173 -12.71 -3.86 -5.45
C GLN A 173 -11.62 -4.55 -4.60
N LEU A 174 -11.18 -5.76 -4.99
CA LEU A 174 -10.15 -6.48 -4.25
C LEU A 174 -8.78 -5.82 -4.39
N VAL A 175 -8.11 -5.64 -3.26
CA VAL A 175 -6.71 -5.23 -3.17
C VAL A 175 -5.90 -6.37 -2.57
N CYS A 176 -4.74 -6.65 -3.13
CA CYS A 176 -3.82 -7.66 -2.61
C CYS A 176 -2.46 -7.03 -2.31
N PHE A 177 -1.97 -7.26 -1.09
CA PHE A 177 -0.61 -6.96 -0.67
C PHE A 177 0.14 -8.28 -0.47
N VAL A 178 1.31 -8.39 -1.07
CA VAL A 178 2.25 -9.49 -0.83
C VAL A 178 3.56 -8.90 -0.38
N GLY A 179 4.05 -9.32 0.78
CA GLY A 179 5.32 -8.88 1.33
C GLY A 179 6.17 -10.05 1.80
N ALA A 180 7.48 -9.93 1.65
CA ALA A 180 8.45 -10.88 2.16
C ALA A 180 9.69 -10.15 2.69
N ASN A 181 10.13 -10.53 3.88
CA ASN A 181 11.28 -9.93 4.54
C ASN A 181 12.54 -10.76 4.31
N GLU A 182 13.69 -10.07 4.30
CA GLU A 182 15.01 -10.69 4.19
C GLU A 182 15.18 -11.61 2.96
N VAL A 183 14.61 -11.19 1.85
CA VAL A 183 14.65 -11.94 0.59
C VAL A 183 16.00 -11.71 -0.10
N PRO A 184 16.65 -12.75 -0.65
CA PRO A 184 17.84 -12.60 -1.48
C PRO A 184 17.63 -11.71 -2.71
N THR A 185 18.70 -11.16 -3.27
CA THR A 185 18.68 -10.20 -4.39
C THR A 185 17.87 -10.65 -5.62
N ASP A 186 17.75 -11.93 -5.86
CA ASP A 186 17.03 -12.53 -7.00
C ASP A 186 15.57 -12.93 -6.66
N GLY A 187 15.12 -12.68 -5.42
CA GLY A 187 13.77 -12.95 -4.99
C GLY A 187 12.74 -12.02 -5.64
N VAL A 188 11.55 -12.54 -5.86
CA VAL A 188 10.39 -11.78 -6.38
C VAL A 188 9.10 -12.20 -5.69
N VAL A 189 8.17 -11.26 -5.50
CA VAL A 189 6.85 -11.51 -4.87
C VAL A 189 5.68 -11.37 -5.84
N THR A 190 5.91 -10.81 -7.01
CA THR A 190 4.89 -10.58 -8.03
C THR A 190 4.21 -11.84 -8.56
N PRO A 191 4.88 -13.01 -8.74
CA PRO A 191 4.18 -14.24 -9.10
C PRO A 191 3.20 -14.71 -8.02
N ILE A 192 3.53 -14.51 -6.74
CA ILE A 192 2.64 -14.86 -5.61
C ILE A 192 1.36 -14.02 -5.66
N PHE A 193 1.49 -12.71 -5.95
CA PHE A 193 0.34 -11.85 -6.18
C PHE A 193 -0.54 -12.38 -7.32
N LYS A 194 0.08 -12.74 -8.46
CA LYS A 194 -0.63 -13.31 -9.62
C LYS A 194 -1.43 -14.55 -9.22
N ASP A 195 -0.83 -15.49 -8.52
CA ASP A 195 -1.48 -16.74 -8.10
C ASP A 195 -2.67 -16.49 -7.16
N ILE A 196 -2.49 -15.57 -6.19
CA ILE A 196 -3.57 -15.18 -5.26
C ILE A 196 -4.73 -14.55 -6.03
N MET A 197 -4.44 -13.58 -6.91
CA MET A 197 -5.48 -12.86 -7.63
C MET A 197 -6.16 -13.73 -8.69
N THR A 198 -5.44 -14.63 -9.35
CA THR A 198 -6.05 -15.62 -10.27
C THR A 198 -7.02 -16.53 -9.51
N THR A 199 -6.63 -17.00 -8.33
CA THR A 199 -7.53 -17.79 -7.47
C THR A 199 -8.75 -16.99 -7.03
N ALA A 200 -8.58 -15.70 -6.73
CA ALA A 200 -9.70 -14.82 -6.35
C ALA A 200 -10.65 -14.57 -7.53
N ILE A 201 -10.13 -14.37 -8.73
CA ILE A 201 -10.92 -14.23 -9.97
C ILE A 201 -11.87 -15.43 -10.14
N ASP A 202 -11.31 -16.63 -10.05
CA ASP A 202 -12.09 -17.86 -10.21
C ASP A 202 -13.11 -18.04 -9.06
N ARG A 203 -12.69 -17.79 -7.84
CA ARG A 203 -13.52 -18.02 -6.66
C ARG A 203 -14.69 -17.05 -6.53
N PHE A 204 -14.49 -15.80 -6.91
CA PHE A 204 -15.49 -14.73 -6.76
C PHE A 204 -16.18 -14.35 -8.08
N ASN A 205 -15.91 -15.08 -9.16
CA ASN A 205 -16.45 -14.82 -10.50
C ASN A 205 -16.23 -13.37 -10.94
N ILE A 206 -14.97 -12.89 -10.82
CA ILE A 206 -14.58 -11.54 -11.22
C ILE A 206 -14.43 -11.50 -12.74
N TYR A 207 -14.91 -10.44 -13.37
CA TYR A 207 -14.81 -10.23 -14.81
C TYR A 207 -14.32 -8.82 -15.14
N PRO A 208 -13.67 -8.62 -16.29
CA PRO A 208 -13.30 -7.30 -16.80
C PRO A 208 -14.56 -6.50 -17.17
N GLU A 209 -14.52 -5.17 -16.97
CA GLU A 209 -15.55 -4.21 -17.40
C GLU A 209 -15.17 -3.55 -18.72
#